data_0ba4398c96fa3aa72e4cf3f4e5fb86ab
#
_entry.id   0ba4398c96fa3aa72e4cf3f4e5fb86ab
#
_cell.length_a   1.000
_cell.length_b   1.000
_cell.length_c   1.000
_cell.angle_alpha   90.00
_cell.angle_beta   90.00
_cell.angle_gamma   90.00
#
_symmetry.space_group_name_H-M   'P 1'
#
loop_
_entity.id
_entity.type
_entity.pdbx_description
1 polymer ?
#
loop_
_entity_poly.entity_id
_entity_poly.type
_entity_poly.pdbx_seq_one_letter_code
_entity_poly.pdbx_strand_id
1 'polypeptide(L)'
;HYYPMGYAVEGDQIELGIWYYPEGYEPEFTQNLRLYPLSGDIFLEPGGTSMTQGFYRWDHPVRIDSFQPHGHVHLHGMQIKAIYPDGRQEMLSMVSDFDARWHHSYIFEDDKAPLLPTGTVLVMTGWYENTADNPLTDSEMFYARGSRTVDEMSHAWIAVTHLDEEGIERIKAEREAKSKVTSDDGDGSN
;
A
#
# COMPACT_ATOMS: atom_id res chain seq x y z
N HIS A 1 -18.12 4.80 -5.32
CA HIS A 1 -18.53 6.13 -4.84
C HIS A 1 -19.51 6.77 -5.82
N TYR A 2 -20.67 7.19 -5.30
CA TYR A 2 -21.63 7.96 -6.08
C TYR A 2 -21.56 9.43 -5.65
N TYR A 3 -21.49 10.29 -6.64
CA TYR A 3 -21.57 11.73 -6.42
C TYR A 3 -23.02 12.18 -6.67
N PRO A 4 -23.64 12.95 -5.77
CA PRO A 4 -24.98 13.46 -5.97
C PRO A 4 -24.98 14.47 -7.13
N MET A 5 -25.47 14.06 -8.29
CA MET A 5 -25.51 14.87 -9.52
C MET A 5 -26.90 15.46 -9.79
N GLY A 6 -27.83 15.37 -8.83
CA GLY A 6 -29.17 15.90 -8.97
C GLY A 6 -30.17 15.05 -9.77
N TYR A 7 -29.78 13.82 -10.14
CA TYR A 7 -30.65 12.85 -10.80
C TYR A 7 -30.52 11.47 -10.16
N ALA A 8 -31.53 10.62 -10.31
CA ALA A 8 -31.53 9.24 -9.86
C ALA A 8 -30.68 8.39 -10.81
N VAL A 9 -29.82 7.53 -10.24
CA VAL A 9 -29.14 6.45 -10.97
C VAL A 9 -29.87 5.16 -10.67
N GLU A 10 -30.37 4.51 -11.70
CA GLU A 10 -31.13 3.25 -11.61
C GLU A 10 -30.39 2.16 -12.37
N GLY A 11 -30.54 0.91 -11.92
CA GLY A 11 -30.02 -0.26 -12.62
C GLY A 11 -28.52 -0.48 -12.47
N ASP A 12 -27.91 0.08 -11.42
CA ASP A 12 -26.53 -0.27 -11.08
C ASP A 12 -26.42 -1.73 -10.63
N GLN A 13 -25.42 -2.42 -11.15
CA GLN A 13 -25.20 -3.83 -10.88
C GLN A 13 -23.71 -4.08 -10.62
N ILE A 14 -23.44 -4.76 -9.52
CA ILE A 14 -22.08 -5.22 -9.18
C ILE A 14 -21.98 -6.72 -9.47
N GLU A 15 -20.92 -7.11 -10.16
CA GLU A 15 -20.58 -8.51 -10.37
C GLU A 15 -19.29 -8.83 -9.57
N LEU A 16 -19.32 -9.90 -8.77
CA LEU A 16 -18.19 -10.38 -8.00
C LEU A 16 -17.82 -11.79 -8.45
N GLY A 17 -16.63 -11.92 -9.04
CA GLY A 17 -16.02 -13.22 -9.34
C GLY A 17 -15.22 -13.72 -8.14
N ILE A 18 -15.47 -14.96 -7.71
CA ILE A 18 -14.74 -15.60 -6.60
C ILE A 18 -14.13 -16.90 -7.12
N TRP A 19 -12.82 -17.02 -6.94
CA TRP A 19 -12.08 -18.25 -7.24
C TRP A 19 -11.67 -18.93 -5.96
N TYR A 20 -11.98 -20.20 -5.85
CA TYR A 20 -11.60 -21.01 -4.70
C TYR A 20 -10.39 -21.88 -5.05
N TYR A 21 -9.61 -22.19 -4.06
CA TYR A 21 -8.63 -23.27 -4.18
C TYR A 21 -9.34 -24.61 -4.45
N PRO A 22 -8.68 -25.57 -5.14
CA PRO A 22 -9.21 -26.91 -5.26
C PRO A 22 -9.49 -27.53 -3.91
N GLU A 23 -10.47 -28.43 -3.82
CA GLU A 23 -10.80 -29.16 -2.62
C GLU A 23 -9.55 -29.91 -2.07
N GLY A 24 -9.28 -29.77 -0.78
CA GLY A 24 -8.11 -30.38 -0.13
C GLY A 24 -6.77 -29.67 -0.34
N TYR A 25 -6.73 -28.54 -1.10
CA TYR A 25 -5.54 -27.73 -1.18
C TYR A 25 -5.43 -26.82 0.04
N GLU A 26 -4.31 -26.91 0.73
CA GLU A 26 -3.94 -26.01 1.83
C GLU A 26 -2.72 -25.20 1.41
N PRO A 27 -2.80 -23.86 1.39
CA PRO A 27 -1.63 -23.03 1.07
C PRO A 27 -0.59 -23.16 2.19
N GLU A 28 0.67 -23.24 1.82
CA GLU A 28 1.78 -23.30 2.78
C GLU A 28 1.82 -22.07 3.68
N PHE A 29 1.57 -20.90 3.10
CA PHE A 29 1.54 -19.62 3.80
C PHE A 29 0.20 -18.94 3.62
N THR A 30 -0.29 -18.30 4.69
CA THR A 30 -1.51 -17.50 4.63
C THR A 30 -1.22 -16.12 4.05
N GLN A 31 -2.08 -15.67 3.14
CA GLN A 31 -2.08 -14.32 2.64
C GLN A 31 -3.33 -13.57 3.12
N ASN A 32 -3.18 -12.30 3.45
CA ASN A 32 -4.32 -11.43 3.71
C ASN A 32 -4.10 -10.03 3.16
N LEU A 33 -5.22 -9.33 2.94
CA LEU A 33 -5.26 -7.91 2.60
C LEU A 33 -5.80 -7.16 3.80
N ARG A 34 -5.02 -6.23 4.35
CA ARG A 34 -5.40 -5.42 5.52
C ARG A 34 -4.99 -3.97 5.37
N LEU A 35 -5.60 -3.15 6.22
CA LEU A 35 -5.17 -1.76 6.42
C LEU A 35 -3.92 -1.72 7.30
N TYR A 36 -2.80 -1.31 6.73
CA TYR A 36 -1.53 -1.12 7.43
C TYR A 36 -0.78 0.10 6.90
N PRO A 37 -0.07 0.78 7.74
CA PRO A 37 -0.48 1.17 9.07
C PRO A 37 -1.58 2.23 8.99
N LEU A 38 -2.34 2.39 10.05
CA LEU A 38 -3.24 3.53 10.20
C LEU A 38 -2.42 4.71 10.72
N SER A 39 -2.57 5.88 10.10
CA SER A 39 -2.02 7.11 10.67
C SER A 39 -2.94 7.67 11.75
N GLY A 40 -2.39 8.60 12.52
CA GLY A 40 -3.11 9.38 13.50
C GLY A 40 -4.13 10.36 12.88
N ASP A 41 -4.37 11.44 13.60
CA ASP A 41 -5.30 12.48 13.16
C ASP A 41 -4.76 13.26 11.97
N ILE A 42 -5.68 13.67 11.11
CA ILE A 42 -5.43 14.54 9.97
C ILE A 42 -6.08 15.87 10.26
N PHE A 43 -5.29 16.94 10.17
CA PHE A 43 -5.75 18.31 10.28
C PHE A 43 -5.20 19.12 9.13
N LEU A 44 -6.08 19.63 8.28
CA LEU A 44 -5.74 20.43 7.12
C LEU A 44 -6.31 21.84 7.31
N GLU A 45 -5.42 22.75 7.66
CA GLU A 45 -5.74 24.16 7.76
C GLU A 45 -6.06 24.77 6.39
N PRO A 46 -6.87 25.83 6.32
CA PRO A 46 -7.08 26.58 5.09
C PRO A 46 -5.75 27.01 4.46
N GLY A 47 -5.58 26.73 3.16
CA GLY A 47 -4.39 27.05 2.40
C GLY A 47 -3.13 26.27 2.80
N GLY A 48 -3.27 25.24 3.67
CA GLY A 48 -2.15 24.53 4.27
C GLY A 48 -1.84 23.18 3.65
N THR A 49 -0.69 22.63 4.07
CA THR A 49 -0.27 21.25 3.79
C THR A 49 -0.09 20.50 5.10
N SER A 50 -0.22 19.19 5.08
CA SER A 50 -0.03 18.33 6.24
C SER A 50 0.68 17.03 5.86
N MET A 51 1.33 16.43 6.84
CA MET A 51 1.95 15.12 6.71
C MET A 51 1.50 14.25 7.88
N THR A 52 1.13 13.02 7.60
CA THR A 52 0.79 12.02 8.63
C THR A 52 1.68 10.81 8.51
N GLN A 53 1.91 10.14 9.63
CA GLN A 53 2.65 8.87 9.66
C GLN A 53 1.91 7.84 10.50
N GLY A 54 1.95 6.61 10.01
CA GLY A 54 1.49 5.42 10.73
C GLY A 54 2.61 4.39 10.80
N PHE A 55 2.60 3.58 11.85
CA PHE A 55 3.66 2.61 12.13
C PHE A 55 3.05 1.25 12.45
N TYR A 56 3.62 0.18 11.89
CA TYR A 56 3.26 -1.18 12.24
C TYR A 56 4.51 -2.04 12.37
N ARG A 57 4.67 -2.72 13.49
CA ARG A 57 5.80 -3.63 13.73
C ARG A 57 5.36 -5.08 13.53
N TRP A 58 6.11 -5.78 12.68
CA TRP A 58 5.90 -7.21 12.45
C TRP A 58 6.56 -8.04 13.55
N ASP A 59 5.81 -9.00 14.12
CA ASP A 59 6.28 -9.95 15.13
C ASP A 59 6.70 -11.32 14.55
N HIS A 60 6.59 -11.47 13.24
CA HIS A 60 7.00 -12.61 12.43
C HIS A 60 7.43 -12.12 11.04
N PRO A 61 8.13 -12.96 10.25
CA PRO A 61 8.51 -12.57 8.89
C PRO A 61 7.30 -12.44 7.97
N VAL A 62 7.36 -11.51 7.03
CA VAL A 62 6.32 -11.33 6.02
C VAL A 62 6.91 -11.00 4.65
N ARG A 63 6.14 -11.29 3.60
CA ARG A 63 6.33 -10.75 2.26
C ARG A 63 5.24 -9.73 1.97
N ILE A 64 5.63 -8.56 1.49
CA ILE A 64 4.67 -7.54 1.03
C ILE A 64 4.35 -7.83 -0.43
N ASP A 65 3.11 -8.20 -0.72
CA ASP A 65 2.68 -8.61 -2.06
C ASP A 65 2.11 -7.44 -2.87
N SER A 66 1.41 -6.52 -2.21
CA SER A 66 0.89 -5.32 -2.88
C SER A 66 0.75 -4.14 -1.91
N PHE A 67 0.68 -2.95 -2.51
CA PHE A 67 0.44 -1.68 -1.84
C PHE A 67 -0.62 -0.90 -2.59
N GLN A 68 -1.67 -0.45 -1.89
CA GLN A 68 -2.65 0.49 -2.41
C GLN A 68 -2.75 1.67 -1.44
N PRO A 69 -2.26 2.86 -1.82
CA PRO A 69 -2.47 4.07 -1.05
C PRO A 69 -3.95 4.42 -1.00
N HIS A 70 -4.40 4.90 0.15
CA HIS A 70 -5.77 5.36 0.32
C HIS A 70 -5.84 6.66 1.10
N GLY A 71 -6.49 7.60 0.52
CA GLY A 71 -6.90 8.88 1.03
C GLY A 71 -7.99 9.46 0.13
N HIS A 72 -8.43 10.65 0.40
CA HIS A 72 -9.44 11.32 -0.40
C HIS A 72 -8.81 12.43 -1.26
N VAL A 73 -9.56 13.49 -1.50
CA VAL A 73 -9.20 14.52 -2.49
C VAL A 73 -8.01 15.41 -2.13
N HIS A 74 -7.59 15.42 -0.84
CA HIS A 74 -6.43 16.20 -0.39
C HIS A 74 -5.14 15.39 -0.35
N LEU A 75 -5.22 14.04 -0.46
CA LEU A 75 -4.02 13.22 -0.50
C LEU A 75 -3.24 13.51 -1.79
N HIS A 76 -2.02 14.02 -1.64
CA HIS A 76 -1.11 14.31 -2.75
C HIS A 76 -0.18 13.14 -3.05
N GLY A 77 0.27 12.44 -2.02
CA GLY A 77 1.15 11.29 -2.18
C GLY A 77 1.23 10.43 -0.93
N MET A 78 1.67 9.18 -1.11
CA MET A 78 1.86 8.24 -0.02
C MET A 78 3.02 7.31 -0.30
N GLN A 79 3.80 7.01 0.75
CA GLN A 79 4.87 6.01 0.68
C GLN A 79 4.73 4.98 1.79
N ILE A 80 5.31 3.82 1.55
CA ILE A 80 5.63 2.81 2.56
C ILE A 80 7.13 2.57 2.62
N LYS A 81 7.68 2.54 3.84
CA LYS A 81 9.09 2.35 4.14
C LYS A 81 9.26 1.28 5.20
N ALA A 82 10.25 0.41 5.04
CA ALA A 82 10.69 -0.53 6.07
C ALA A 82 11.83 0.06 6.90
N ILE A 83 11.77 -0.14 8.23
CA ILE A 83 12.89 0.04 9.14
C ILE A 83 13.20 -1.35 9.69
N TYR A 84 14.32 -1.91 9.29
CA TYR A 84 14.76 -3.24 9.66
C TYR A 84 15.32 -3.29 11.09
N PRO A 85 15.39 -4.48 11.72
CA PRO A 85 15.93 -4.62 13.08
C PRO A 85 17.37 -4.15 13.26
N ASP A 86 18.17 -4.14 12.18
CA ASP A 86 19.54 -3.65 12.15
C ASP A 86 19.64 -2.11 11.98
N GLY A 87 18.51 -1.42 11.87
CA GLY A 87 18.42 0.02 11.66
C GLY A 87 18.50 0.47 10.20
N ARG A 88 18.73 -0.44 9.25
CA ARG A 88 18.65 -0.14 7.82
C ARG A 88 17.24 0.30 7.45
N GLN A 89 17.13 1.26 6.56
CA GLN A 89 15.86 1.76 6.06
C GLN A 89 15.78 1.59 4.55
N GLU A 90 14.60 1.24 4.07
CA GLU A 90 14.33 1.02 2.66
C GLU A 90 12.95 1.54 2.28
N MET A 91 12.88 2.35 1.24
CA MET A 91 11.60 2.74 0.65
C MET A 91 11.09 1.59 -0.22
N LEU A 92 9.95 1.03 0.14
CA LEU A 92 9.36 -0.12 -0.54
C LEU A 92 8.52 0.31 -1.74
N SER A 93 7.74 1.36 -1.58
CA SER A 93 6.91 1.94 -2.64
C SER A 93 6.53 3.38 -2.32
N MET A 94 6.32 4.19 -3.38
CA MET A 94 5.86 5.56 -3.27
C MET A 94 4.99 5.94 -4.47
N VAL A 95 3.87 6.59 -4.18
CA VAL A 95 3.00 7.26 -5.15
C VAL A 95 3.08 8.75 -4.85
N SER A 96 3.63 9.55 -5.76
CA SER A 96 3.89 10.98 -5.57
C SER A 96 2.86 11.90 -6.23
N ASP A 97 1.98 11.33 -7.04
CA ASP A 97 0.89 12.03 -7.72
C ASP A 97 -0.37 11.15 -7.60
N PHE A 98 -0.99 11.24 -6.42
CA PHE A 98 -2.17 10.43 -6.11
C PHE A 98 -3.42 11.09 -6.69
N ASP A 99 -4.21 10.34 -7.43
CA ASP A 99 -5.53 10.78 -7.89
C ASP A 99 -6.62 10.01 -7.14
N ALA A 100 -7.40 10.72 -6.33
CA ALA A 100 -8.51 10.16 -5.56
C ALA A 100 -9.60 9.50 -6.43
N ARG A 101 -9.64 9.79 -7.73
CA ARG A 101 -10.55 9.17 -8.69
C ARG A 101 -10.03 7.83 -9.23
N TRP A 102 -8.78 7.48 -8.91
CA TRP A 102 -8.10 6.33 -9.47
C TRP A 102 -7.27 5.58 -8.42
N HIS A 103 -7.92 4.76 -7.62
CA HIS A 103 -7.27 3.96 -6.58
C HIS A 103 -6.62 2.70 -7.17
N HIS A 104 -5.31 2.72 -7.34
CA HIS A 104 -4.54 1.60 -7.85
C HIS A 104 -3.94 0.73 -6.76
N SER A 105 -3.99 -0.60 -6.97
CA SER A 105 -3.15 -1.55 -6.24
C SER A 105 -1.87 -1.81 -7.04
N TYR A 106 -0.74 -1.49 -6.44
CA TYR A 106 0.59 -1.76 -6.99
C TYR A 106 1.03 -3.13 -6.49
N ILE A 107 1.11 -4.10 -7.39
CA ILE A 107 1.46 -5.49 -7.10
C ILE A 107 2.94 -5.68 -7.39
N PHE A 108 3.68 -6.20 -6.41
CA PHE A 108 5.09 -6.54 -6.60
C PHE A 108 5.21 -7.82 -7.41
N GLU A 109 6.22 -7.89 -8.27
CA GLU A 109 6.63 -9.14 -8.89
C GLU A 109 7.11 -10.12 -7.81
N ASP A 110 6.83 -11.41 -7.94
CA ASP A 110 7.09 -12.42 -6.92
C ASP A 110 8.56 -12.46 -6.45
N ASP A 111 9.49 -12.27 -7.37
CA ASP A 111 10.92 -12.27 -7.10
C ASP A 111 11.44 -10.92 -6.56
N LYS A 112 10.64 -9.84 -6.63
CA LYS A 112 10.96 -8.49 -6.14
C LYS A 112 10.18 -8.10 -4.88
N ALA A 113 9.11 -8.82 -4.56
CA ALA A 113 8.26 -8.53 -3.41
C ALA A 113 9.09 -8.42 -2.12
N PRO A 114 8.99 -7.31 -1.36
CA PRO A 114 9.83 -7.09 -0.19
C PRO A 114 9.66 -8.20 0.86
N LEU A 115 10.77 -8.72 1.35
CA LEU A 115 10.84 -9.70 2.44
C LEU A 115 11.25 -8.97 3.72
N LEU A 116 10.35 -8.93 4.69
CA LEU A 116 10.55 -8.24 5.95
C LEU A 116 10.74 -9.25 7.08
N PRO A 117 11.93 -9.32 7.69
CA PRO A 117 12.17 -10.20 8.84
C PRO A 117 11.40 -9.74 10.08
N THR A 118 11.26 -10.65 11.04
CA THR A 118 10.72 -10.37 12.37
C THR A 118 11.30 -9.09 12.97
N GLY A 119 10.46 -8.25 13.53
CA GLY A 119 10.87 -6.99 14.18
C GLY A 119 10.95 -5.78 13.25
N THR A 120 10.78 -5.96 11.94
CA THR A 120 10.73 -4.85 10.99
C THR A 120 9.54 -3.95 11.28
N VAL A 121 9.75 -2.64 11.24
CA VAL A 121 8.71 -1.61 11.34
C VAL A 121 8.36 -1.09 9.95
N LEU A 122 7.12 -1.26 9.57
CA LEU A 122 6.57 -0.63 8.38
C LEU A 122 6.10 0.78 8.75
N VAL A 123 6.57 1.77 8.00
CA VAL A 123 6.20 3.18 8.15
C VAL A 123 5.44 3.61 6.91
N MET A 124 4.21 4.06 7.08
CA MET A 124 3.46 4.75 6.04
C MET A 124 3.57 6.26 6.30
N THR A 125 3.77 7.02 5.23
CA THR A 125 3.72 8.49 5.26
C THR A 125 2.77 8.96 4.18
N GLY A 126 1.79 9.77 4.55
CA GLY A 126 0.88 10.45 3.63
C GLY A 126 1.10 11.97 3.66
N TRP A 127 1.12 12.61 2.50
CA TRP A 127 1.20 14.06 2.33
C TRP A 127 -0.11 14.59 1.76
N TYR A 128 -0.60 15.66 2.34
CA TYR A 128 -1.90 16.26 2.05
C TYR A 128 -1.75 17.73 1.70
N GLU A 129 -2.58 18.17 0.77
CA GLU A 129 -2.59 19.54 0.29
C GLU A 129 -4.01 20.11 0.27
N ASN A 130 -4.21 21.22 0.97
CA ASN A 130 -5.45 22.01 1.01
C ASN A 130 -5.17 23.43 0.49
N THR A 131 -4.52 23.52 -0.67
CA THR A 131 -4.17 24.80 -1.28
C THR A 131 -5.06 25.11 -2.47
N ALA A 132 -5.02 26.34 -2.96
CA ALA A 132 -5.75 26.77 -4.15
C ALA A 132 -5.31 26.04 -5.44
N ASP A 133 -4.18 25.34 -5.41
CA ASP A 133 -3.70 24.54 -6.53
C ASP A 133 -4.44 23.19 -6.64
N ASN A 134 -5.16 22.77 -5.58
CA ASN A 134 -6.01 21.60 -5.62
C ASN A 134 -7.43 21.95 -6.10
N PRO A 135 -7.80 21.64 -7.35
CA PRO A 135 -9.09 22.03 -7.92
C PRO A 135 -10.28 21.23 -7.39
N LEU A 136 -10.04 20.18 -6.58
CA LEU A 136 -11.05 19.26 -6.06
C LEU A 136 -11.60 19.68 -4.69
N THR A 137 -11.01 20.73 -4.08
CA THR A 137 -11.32 21.14 -2.71
C THR A 137 -11.60 22.65 -2.62
N ASP A 138 -12.23 23.06 -1.52
CA ASP A 138 -12.32 24.46 -1.13
C ASP A 138 -11.19 24.75 -0.14
N SER A 139 -10.14 25.41 -0.64
CA SER A 139 -8.95 25.69 0.16
C SER A 139 -9.17 26.69 1.31
N GLU A 140 -10.32 27.33 1.40
CA GLU A 140 -10.71 28.21 2.51
C GLU A 140 -11.33 27.44 3.69
N MET A 141 -11.65 26.17 3.48
CA MET A 141 -12.25 25.31 4.49
C MET A 141 -11.19 24.52 5.27
N PHE A 142 -11.54 24.18 6.50
CA PHE A 142 -10.77 23.24 7.33
C PHE A 142 -11.26 21.81 7.09
N TYR A 143 -10.33 20.85 6.99
CA TYR A 143 -10.64 19.44 6.85
C TYR A 143 -9.98 18.60 7.92
N ALA A 144 -10.65 17.52 8.30
CA ALA A 144 -10.19 16.60 9.31
C ALA A 144 -10.46 15.15 8.89
N ARG A 145 -9.95 14.23 9.69
CA ARG A 145 -10.21 12.81 9.50
C ARG A 145 -11.69 12.49 9.59
N GLY A 146 -12.18 11.69 8.63
CA GLY A 146 -13.55 11.17 8.60
C GLY A 146 -13.76 10.18 7.46
N SER A 147 -14.95 9.62 7.37
CA SER A 147 -15.29 8.57 6.39
C SER A 147 -16.03 9.08 5.15
N ARG A 148 -16.47 10.35 5.17
CA ARG A 148 -17.14 10.95 4.00
C ARG A 148 -16.09 11.34 2.96
N THR A 149 -16.46 11.37 1.68
CA THR A 149 -15.55 11.79 0.59
C THR A 149 -14.96 13.20 0.80
N VAL A 150 -15.68 14.08 1.49
CA VAL A 150 -15.23 15.44 1.83
C VAL A 150 -14.33 15.51 3.06
N ASP A 151 -14.30 14.47 3.88
CA ASP A 151 -13.32 14.32 4.97
C ASP A 151 -12.03 13.74 4.41
N GLU A 152 -11.05 13.39 5.25
CA GLU A 152 -9.81 12.74 4.83
C GLU A 152 -9.54 11.42 5.56
N MET A 153 -8.84 10.53 4.85
CA MET A 153 -8.31 9.28 5.38
C MET A 153 -6.81 9.16 5.10
N SER A 154 -6.12 8.40 5.94
CA SER A 154 -4.71 8.08 5.76
C SER A 154 -4.45 6.64 6.16
N HIS A 155 -4.41 5.76 5.19
CA HIS A 155 -4.03 4.38 5.38
C HIS A 155 -3.59 3.74 4.06
N ALA A 156 -2.95 2.59 4.16
CA ALA A 156 -2.64 1.76 3.00
C ALA A 156 -3.33 0.41 3.11
N TRP A 157 -3.88 -0.08 2.01
CA TRP A 157 -4.23 -1.48 1.87
C TRP A 157 -3.00 -2.24 1.42
N ILE A 158 -2.58 -3.21 2.21
CA ILE A 158 -1.39 -4.00 1.92
C ILE A 158 -1.75 -5.48 1.93
N ALA A 159 -1.49 -6.16 0.82
CA ALA A 159 -1.52 -7.62 0.79
C ALA A 159 -0.20 -8.15 1.35
N VAL A 160 -0.31 -9.09 2.26
CA VAL A 160 0.81 -9.64 3.00
C VAL A 160 0.71 -11.16 3.02
N THR A 161 1.79 -11.83 2.65
CA THR A 161 1.99 -13.26 2.90
C THR A 161 2.75 -13.43 4.20
N HIS A 162 2.13 -14.13 5.17
CA HIS A 162 2.73 -14.44 6.46
C HIS A 162 3.69 -15.61 6.33
N LEU A 163 4.92 -15.42 6.73
CA LEU A 163 5.99 -16.41 6.64
C LEU A 163 6.42 -16.87 8.05
N ASP A 164 7.12 -17.99 8.10
CA ASP A 164 7.97 -18.35 9.21
C ASP A 164 9.45 -18.08 8.89
N GLU A 165 10.34 -18.29 9.86
CA GLU A 165 11.77 -18.04 9.69
C GLU A 165 12.41 -18.95 8.64
N GLU A 166 11.93 -20.19 8.49
CA GLU A 166 12.41 -21.12 7.46
C GLU A 166 11.94 -20.69 6.07
N GLY A 167 10.69 -20.29 5.94
CA GLY A 167 10.09 -19.82 4.70
C GLY A 167 10.76 -18.57 4.13
N ILE A 168 11.05 -17.58 4.97
CA ILE A 168 11.74 -16.36 4.49
C ILE A 168 13.16 -16.68 4.01
N GLU A 169 13.91 -17.54 4.71
CA GLU A 169 15.27 -17.92 4.30
C GLU A 169 15.26 -18.77 3.02
N ARG A 170 14.28 -19.67 2.88
CA ARG A 170 14.09 -20.44 1.64
C ARG A 170 13.81 -19.53 0.44
N ILE A 171 12.88 -18.58 0.57
CA ILE A 171 12.56 -17.65 -0.52
C ILE A 171 13.76 -16.81 -0.90
N LYS A 172 14.57 -16.35 0.06
CA LYS A 172 15.82 -15.63 -0.22
C LYS A 172 16.79 -16.48 -1.03
N ALA A 173 17.03 -17.73 -0.61
CA ALA A 173 17.93 -18.65 -1.29
C ALA A 173 17.45 -18.96 -2.73
N GLU A 174 16.16 -19.16 -2.94
CA GLU A 174 15.59 -19.37 -4.27
C GLU A 174 15.79 -18.16 -5.20
N ARG A 175 15.60 -16.94 -4.68
CA ARG A 175 15.84 -15.69 -5.43
C ARG A 175 17.31 -15.52 -5.80
N GLU A 176 18.22 -15.81 -4.87
CA GLU A 176 19.66 -15.76 -5.15
C GLU A 176 20.08 -16.80 -6.20
N ALA A 177 19.52 -18.01 -6.15
CA ALA A 177 19.79 -19.03 -7.14
C ALA A 177 19.33 -18.62 -8.55
N LYS A 178 18.12 -18.05 -8.65
CA LYS A 178 17.57 -17.54 -9.93
C LYS A 178 18.41 -16.40 -10.50
N SER A 179 18.87 -15.47 -9.65
CA SER A 179 19.68 -14.34 -10.12
C SER A 179 21.05 -14.77 -10.68
N LYS A 180 21.64 -15.83 -10.14
CA LYS A 180 22.90 -16.39 -10.65
C LYS A 180 22.74 -17.04 -12.03
N VAL A 181 21.65 -17.74 -12.26
CA VAL A 181 21.36 -18.38 -13.56
C VAL A 181 21.17 -17.32 -14.66
N THR A 182 20.43 -16.25 -14.37
CA THR A 182 20.21 -15.17 -15.34
C THR A 182 21.46 -14.35 -15.66
N SER A 183 22.44 -14.30 -14.76
CA SER A 183 23.73 -13.63 -15.01
C SER A 183 24.68 -14.46 -15.88
N ASP A 184 24.64 -15.80 -15.79
CA ASP A 184 25.47 -16.69 -16.61
C ASP A 184 25.00 -16.79 -18.08
N ASP A 185 23.68 -16.68 -18.31
CA ASP A 185 23.12 -16.71 -19.67
C ASP A 185 23.33 -15.38 -20.45
N GLY A 186 23.70 -14.28 -19.77
CA GLY A 186 23.96 -12.97 -20.38
C GLY A 186 25.37 -12.76 -20.94
N ASP A 187 26.37 -13.58 -20.60
CA ASP A 187 27.76 -13.39 -21.00
C ASP A 187 28.18 -14.24 -22.24
N GLY A 188 27.22 -14.93 -22.86
CA GLY A 188 27.45 -15.86 -23.98
C GLY A 188 27.22 -15.32 -25.40
N SER A 189 26.99 -13.99 -25.59
CA SER A 189 26.78 -13.42 -26.93
C SER A 189 27.64 -12.18 -27.16
N ASN A 190 28.86 -12.42 -27.57
CA ASN A 190 29.72 -11.51 -28.31
C ASN A 190 30.20 -12.18 -29.60
#